data_00f0faa8af8832356fa53f5f23c24869
#
_entry.id   00f0faa8af8832356fa53f5f23c24869
#
_cell.length_a   1.000
_cell.length_b   1.000
_cell.length_c   1.000
_cell.angle_alpha   90.00
_cell.angle_beta   90.00
_cell.angle_gamma   90.00
#
_symmetry.space_group_name_H-M   'P 1'
#
loop_
_entity.id
_entity.type
_entity.pdbx_description
1 polymer ?
#
loop_
_entity_poly.entity_id
_entity_poly.type
_entity_poly.pdbx_seq_one_letter_code
_entity_poly.pdbx_strand_id
1 'polypeptide(L)'
;MNNVLILLDSLNDWKPYYKTSSILTVSDYLKNKSLQKEKGSKFVINLSNDYSYNSEGYYCSLLAQPRGHKVIPGVDIINKLEAGAGVRMDRNLQKLCYQWIQKNNITDDIWYLNLYFGTCQEKGLEKIARFIFENYPAPLLRISFNTRAKNQIESIQLLSLEQLNDEEQSFFAEALDRFNKKVWRAPQTVKSARYSLAVLYDPEEKFPPSNKQAINKLLEVAKKMDIHAELITEEDATRLMEFDALFIRTTTSLNHYTFRLSQLARQNGMVVIDDPLSIIRCTNKVFLNELFEKEKIPAPLSMLIFKSNENTFEQISNQLGSPFILKIPDGSFSFGMKKVTNETELEAALDLLFEKSSILLAQEFTPTEFDWRIGILNGEPLFACKYYMAKGHWQIYCHYDSGRSRCGLVNTIPIYQVPRKVLDTAVKATSFIGKGLYGVDMKMVNDRAMIIEINDNPSIDHGIEDAVLGDDLYYRILNHFGRMLDMKHF
;
A
#
# COMPACT_ATOMS: atom_id res chain seq x y z
N MET A 1 -5.28 -29.07 -10.55
CA MET A 1 -4.17 -29.66 -9.76
C MET A 1 -3.92 -28.70 -8.60
N ASN A 2 -3.69 -29.24 -7.40
CA ASN A 2 -3.47 -28.42 -6.21
C ASN A 2 -2.16 -27.63 -6.33
N ASN A 3 -2.25 -26.30 -6.36
CA ASN A 3 -1.06 -25.46 -6.46
C ASN A 3 -0.34 -25.22 -5.11
N VAL A 4 -0.88 -25.74 -4.01
CA VAL A 4 -0.25 -25.61 -2.68
C VAL A 4 0.57 -26.86 -2.38
N LEU A 5 1.79 -26.66 -1.90
CA LEU A 5 2.73 -27.68 -1.48
C LEU A 5 3.12 -27.44 -0.02
N ILE A 6 2.88 -28.41 0.83
CA ILE A 6 3.25 -28.36 2.25
C ILE A 6 4.55 -29.12 2.46
N LEU A 7 5.53 -28.50 3.11
CA LEU A 7 6.82 -29.10 3.43
C LEU A 7 6.92 -29.38 4.93
N LEU A 8 7.37 -30.56 5.28
CA LEU A 8 7.57 -31.07 6.64
C LEU A 8 8.93 -31.75 6.75
N ASP A 9 9.51 -31.84 7.94
CA ASP A 9 10.75 -32.62 8.12
C ASP A 9 10.46 -34.13 8.05
N SER A 10 9.33 -34.56 8.62
CA SER A 10 8.85 -35.94 8.53
C SER A 10 7.36 -35.98 8.15
N LEU A 11 6.97 -36.93 7.31
CA LEU A 11 5.54 -37.13 7.00
C LEU A 11 4.74 -37.63 8.23
N ASN A 12 5.41 -38.14 9.25
CA ASN A 12 4.78 -38.53 10.52
C ASN A 12 4.33 -37.31 11.36
N ASP A 13 4.89 -36.11 11.11
CA ASP A 13 4.54 -34.87 11.80
C ASP A 13 3.16 -34.36 11.35
N TRP A 14 2.68 -34.92 10.22
CA TRP A 14 1.37 -34.57 9.68
C TRP A 14 0.28 -35.47 10.25
N LYS A 15 -0.49 -34.96 11.18
CA LYS A 15 -1.71 -35.65 11.59
C LYS A 15 -2.75 -35.51 10.46
N PRO A 16 -3.57 -36.54 10.17
CA PRO A 16 -4.48 -36.55 9.01
C PRO A 16 -5.70 -35.67 9.24
N TYR A 17 -5.48 -34.39 9.59
CA TYR A 17 -6.57 -33.42 9.75
C TYR A 17 -7.20 -33.04 8.41
N TYR A 18 -6.48 -33.17 7.30
CA TYR A 18 -6.96 -32.81 5.96
C TYR A 18 -6.47 -33.77 4.89
N LYS A 19 -7.34 -34.07 3.92
CA LYS A 19 -6.97 -34.72 2.65
C LYS A 19 -6.25 -33.70 1.75
N THR A 20 -4.98 -33.44 1.98
CA THR A 20 -4.14 -32.69 1.06
C THR A 20 -3.29 -33.65 0.24
N SER A 21 -3.34 -33.52 -1.08
CA SER A 21 -2.64 -34.39 -2.02
C SER A 21 -1.20 -33.95 -2.31
N SER A 22 -0.66 -32.94 -1.62
CA SER A 22 0.59 -32.30 -1.96
C SER A 22 1.45 -32.00 -0.72
N ILE A 23 1.83 -33.05 -0.01
CA ILE A 23 2.79 -32.97 1.10
C ILE A 23 4.08 -33.62 0.66
N LEU A 24 5.21 -32.97 0.91
CA LEU A 24 6.55 -33.50 0.69
C LEU A 24 7.41 -33.32 1.94
N THR A 25 8.45 -34.14 2.07
CA THR A 25 9.47 -33.79 3.03
C THR A 25 10.34 -32.67 2.52
N VAL A 26 10.91 -31.86 3.42
CA VAL A 26 11.89 -30.83 3.14
C VAL A 26 13.00 -31.37 2.23
N SER A 27 13.55 -32.54 2.59
CA SER A 27 14.60 -33.23 1.84
C SER A 27 14.14 -33.63 0.42
N ASP A 28 12.91 -34.16 0.27
CA ASP A 28 12.39 -34.53 -1.05
C ASP A 28 12.17 -33.29 -1.91
N TYR A 29 11.67 -32.18 -1.33
CA TYR A 29 11.54 -30.93 -2.06
C TYR A 29 12.88 -30.43 -2.59
N LEU A 30 13.96 -30.48 -1.77
CA LEU A 30 15.28 -30.02 -2.18
C LEU A 30 15.88 -30.88 -3.29
N LYS A 31 15.71 -32.20 -3.20
CA LYS A 31 16.27 -33.20 -4.16
C LYS A 31 15.47 -33.25 -5.46
N ASN A 32 14.21 -32.86 -5.49
CA ASN A 32 13.32 -33.03 -6.65
C ASN A 32 13.58 -32.01 -7.75
N LYS A 33 14.41 -32.40 -8.72
CA LYS A 33 14.70 -31.56 -9.90
C LYS A 33 13.52 -31.43 -10.88
N SER A 34 12.50 -32.30 -10.81
CA SER A 34 11.34 -32.20 -11.72
C SER A 34 10.48 -30.98 -11.38
N LEU A 35 10.42 -30.56 -10.12
CA LEU A 35 9.70 -29.36 -9.68
C LEU A 35 10.25 -28.05 -10.32
N GLN A 36 11.52 -28.06 -10.75
CA GLN A 36 12.13 -26.92 -11.48
C GLN A 36 11.62 -26.80 -12.93
N LYS A 37 11.10 -27.89 -13.49
CA LYS A 37 10.69 -27.99 -14.90
C LYS A 37 9.17 -27.90 -15.07
N GLU A 38 8.40 -27.95 -13.99
CA GLU A 38 6.94 -27.86 -14.04
C GLU A 38 6.50 -26.44 -14.44
N LYS A 39 5.66 -26.34 -15.47
CA LYS A 39 5.02 -25.08 -15.83
C LYS A 39 3.94 -24.73 -14.83
N GLY A 40 4.10 -23.62 -14.12
CA GLY A 40 3.14 -23.08 -13.17
C GLY A 40 3.77 -22.81 -11.80
N SER A 41 3.40 -21.69 -11.20
CA SER A 41 3.84 -21.30 -9.87
C SER A 41 3.13 -22.14 -8.82
N LYS A 42 3.87 -22.73 -7.86
CA LYS A 42 3.33 -23.40 -6.67
C LYS A 42 3.41 -22.44 -5.48
N PHE A 43 2.48 -22.59 -4.56
CA PHE A 43 2.52 -21.92 -3.27
C PHE A 43 3.06 -22.92 -2.23
N VAL A 44 4.24 -22.65 -1.71
CA VAL A 44 4.93 -23.51 -0.76
C VAL A 44 4.66 -23.03 0.67
N ILE A 45 4.09 -23.87 1.50
CA ILE A 45 3.97 -23.67 2.94
C ILE A 45 5.10 -24.48 3.59
N ASN A 46 6.14 -23.78 4.02
CA ASN A 46 7.29 -24.41 4.67
C ASN A 46 7.04 -24.50 6.18
N LEU A 47 6.89 -25.67 6.69
CA LEU A 47 6.64 -26.02 8.10
C LEU A 47 7.82 -26.82 8.69
N SER A 48 9.04 -26.51 8.26
CA SER A 48 10.23 -27.12 8.84
C SER A 48 10.36 -26.80 10.34
N ASN A 49 10.97 -27.70 11.09
CA ASN A 49 11.26 -27.49 12.51
C ASN A 49 12.51 -26.62 12.72
N ASP A 50 13.35 -26.49 11.67
CA ASP A 50 14.58 -25.70 11.72
C ASP A 50 14.69 -24.77 10.53
N TYR A 51 14.72 -23.46 10.83
CA TYR A 51 14.92 -22.37 9.86
C TYR A 51 16.28 -21.68 10.02
N SER A 52 17.16 -22.20 10.86
CA SER A 52 18.48 -21.59 11.07
C SER A 52 19.26 -21.46 9.75
N TYR A 53 20.15 -20.48 9.70
CA TYR A 53 20.94 -20.23 8.48
C TYR A 53 21.66 -21.50 7.99
N ASN A 54 21.49 -21.82 6.71
CA ASN A 54 21.98 -23.05 6.05
C ASN A 54 21.28 -24.36 6.46
N SER A 55 20.20 -24.34 7.23
CA SER A 55 19.36 -25.53 7.44
C SER A 55 18.61 -25.94 6.16
N GLU A 56 18.11 -27.18 6.10
CA GLU A 56 17.26 -27.61 4.97
C GLU A 56 15.99 -26.78 4.86
N GLY A 57 15.35 -26.39 5.98
CA GLY A 57 14.18 -25.52 5.99
C GLY A 57 14.48 -24.11 5.46
N TYR A 58 15.65 -23.54 5.82
CA TYR A 58 16.13 -22.28 5.24
C TYR A 58 16.28 -22.39 3.72
N TYR A 59 16.92 -23.46 3.23
CA TYR A 59 17.11 -23.68 1.79
C TYR A 59 15.80 -23.90 1.05
N CYS A 60 14.78 -24.49 1.66
CA CYS A 60 13.45 -24.59 1.04
C CYS A 60 12.87 -23.24 0.71
N SER A 61 12.94 -22.30 1.65
CA SER A 61 12.47 -20.92 1.42
C SER A 61 13.34 -20.17 0.42
N LEU A 62 14.67 -20.33 0.48
CA LEU A 62 15.62 -19.68 -0.44
C LEU A 62 15.44 -20.15 -1.89
N LEU A 63 15.30 -21.45 -2.11
CA LEU A 63 15.24 -22.05 -3.45
C LEU A 63 13.85 -22.00 -4.07
N ALA A 64 12.81 -21.58 -3.35
CA ALA A 64 11.48 -21.41 -3.91
C ALA A 64 11.48 -20.36 -5.02
N GLN A 65 12.13 -19.22 -4.82
CA GLN A 65 12.18 -18.14 -5.79
C GLN A 65 12.78 -18.55 -7.15
N PRO A 66 14.01 -19.14 -7.24
CA PRO A 66 14.57 -19.59 -8.52
C PRO A 66 13.81 -20.76 -9.15
N ARG A 67 12.93 -21.44 -8.40
CA ARG A 67 12.00 -22.45 -8.90
C ARG A 67 10.68 -21.87 -9.41
N GLY A 68 10.49 -20.56 -9.31
CA GLY A 68 9.24 -19.88 -9.68
C GLY A 68 8.09 -20.16 -8.71
N HIS A 69 8.39 -20.59 -7.48
CA HIS A 69 7.41 -20.86 -6.43
C HIS A 69 7.28 -19.65 -5.50
N LYS A 70 6.07 -19.40 -4.99
CA LYS A 70 5.82 -18.53 -3.84
C LYS A 70 6.01 -19.34 -2.57
N VAL A 71 6.56 -18.76 -1.51
CA VAL A 71 6.84 -19.48 -0.25
C VAL A 71 6.49 -18.65 0.98
N ILE A 72 6.02 -19.32 2.01
CA ILE A 72 5.78 -18.76 3.36
C ILE A 72 6.39 -19.72 4.42
N PRO A 73 7.26 -19.23 5.33
CA PRO A 73 7.88 -17.90 5.35
C PRO A 73 8.91 -17.73 4.24
N GLY A 74 9.05 -16.50 3.74
CA GLY A 74 10.14 -16.13 2.84
C GLY A 74 11.48 -16.04 3.57
N VAL A 75 12.59 -16.19 2.85
CA VAL A 75 13.95 -16.15 3.45
C VAL A 75 14.26 -14.80 4.11
N ASP A 76 13.71 -13.71 3.57
CA ASP A 76 13.84 -12.37 4.16
C ASP A 76 13.14 -12.25 5.52
N ILE A 77 11.99 -12.92 5.69
CA ILE A 77 11.27 -12.99 6.97
C ILE A 77 12.04 -13.84 7.98
N ILE A 78 12.56 -14.99 7.55
CA ILE A 78 13.40 -15.84 8.41
C ILE A 78 14.58 -15.03 8.95
N ASN A 79 15.34 -14.37 8.06
CA ASN A 79 16.51 -13.59 8.45
C ASN A 79 16.15 -12.39 9.36
N LYS A 80 15.01 -11.72 9.14
CA LYS A 80 14.53 -10.64 10.01
C LYS A 80 14.21 -11.14 11.42
N LEU A 81 13.56 -12.29 11.53
CA LEU A 81 13.19 -12.87 12.82
C LEU A 81 14.43 -13.39 13.58
N GLU A 82 15.39 -14.00 12.90
CA GLU A 82 16.68 -14.39 13.49
C GLU A 82 17.48 -13.19 13.99
N ALA A 83 17.46 -12.08 13.26
CA ALA A 83 18.10 -10.83 13.68
C ALA A 83 17.41 -10.14 14.87
N GLY A 84 16.32 -10.68 15.39
CA GLY A 84 15.56 -10.10 16.51
C GLY A 84 14.82 -8.81 16.10
N ALA A 85 14.46 -8.67 14.83
CA ALA A 85 13.71 -7.51 14.37
C ALA A 85 12.35 -7.44 15.08
N GLY A 86 12.12 -6.34 15.80
CA GLY A 86 10.85 -6.08 16.48
C GLY A 86 9.90 -5.23 15.65
N VAL A 87 8.61 -5.44 15.84
CA VAL A 87 7.55 -4.58 15.30
C VAL A 87 7.03 -3.67 16.42
N ARG A 88 6.97 -2.38 16.12
CA ARG A 88 6.36 -1.42 17.04
C ARG A 88 4.88 -1.27 16.69
N MET A 89 4.01 -1.72 17.58
CA MET A 89 2.57 -1.46 17.49
C MET A 89 2.27 0.03 17.63
N ASP A 90 1.27 0.51 16.88
CA ASP A 90 0.74 1.84 17.09
C ASP A 90 0.01 1.99 18.46
N ARG A 91 -0.36 3.22 18.82
CA ARG A 91 -1.01 3.49 20.11
C ARG A 91 -2.35 2.77 20.27
N ASN A 92 -3.09 2.54 19.20
CA ASN A 92 -4.40 1.88 19.23
C ASN A 92 -4.24 0.38 19.49
N LEU A 93 -3.32 -0.27 18.78
CA LEU A 93 -3.01 -1.69 18.98
C LEU A 93 -2.40 -1.94 20.37
N GLN A 94 -1.52 -1.03 20.86
CA GLN A 94 -0.99 -1.11 22.23
C GLN A 94 -2.10 -1.00 23.26
N LYS A 95 -3.05 -0.08 23.08
CA LYS A 95 -4.22 0.08 23.97
C LYS A 95 -5.11 -1.16 23.94
N LEU A 96 -5.37 -1.72 22.76
CA LEU A 96 -6.14 -2.95 22.59
C LEU A 96 -5.49 -4.12 23.35
N CYS A 97 -4.19 -4.34 23.15
CA CYS A 97 -3.42 -5.38 23.84
C CYS A 97 -3.48 -5.21 25.35
N TYR A 98 -3.25 -3.99 25.85
CA TYR A 98 -3.31 -3.67 27.27
C TYR A 98 -4.70 -3.96 27.87
N GLN A 99 -5.77 -3.50 27.23
CA GLN A 99 -7.14 -3.73 27.70
C GLN A 99 -7.48 -5.22 27.73
N TRP A 100 -7.02 -5.99 26.73
CA TRP A 100 -7.24 -7.43 26.67
C TRP A 100 -6.52 -8.15 27.80
N ILE A 101 -5.24 -7.84 28.06
CA ILE A 101 -4.42 -8.40 29.15
C ILE A 101 -5.07 -8.12 30.51
N GLN A 102 -5.51 -6.88 30.75
CA GLN A 102 -6.18 -6.51 31.99
C GLN A 102 -7.51 -7.27 32.18
N LYS A 103 -8.31 -7.38 31.11
CA LYS A 103 -9.60 -8.08 31.15
C LYS A 103 -9.46 -9.57 31.48
N ASN A 104 -8.36 -10.19 31.02
CA ASN A 104 -8.11 -11.62 31.21
C ASN A 104 -7.23 -11.90 32.45
N ASN A 105 -6.93 -10.87 33.28
CA ASN A 105 -6.16 -11.01 34.53
C ASN A 105 -4.79 -11.70 34.32
N ILE A 106 -4.09 -11.40 33.23
CA ILE A 106 -2.75 -11.94 32.99
C ILE A 106 -1.76 -11.20 33.89
N THR A 107 -1.11 -11.93 34.79
CA THR A 107 -0.18 -11.39 35.78
C THR A 107 1.28 -11.72 35.50
N ASP A 108 1.54 -12.63 34.57
CA ASP A 108 2.88 -13.03 34.18
C ASP A 108 3.64 -11.88 33.53
N ASP A 109 4.96 -11.79 33.77
CA ASP A 109 5.81 -10.75 33.22
C ASP A 109 5.92 -10.84 31.69
N ILE A 110 5.86 -12.05 31.17
CA ILE A 110 5.87 -12.35 29.74
C ILE A 110 4.62 -13.17 29.43
N TRP A 111 3.87 -12.72 28.46
CA TRP A 111 2.72 -13.42 27.94
C TRP A 111 2.94 -13.78 26.46
N TYR A 112 2.46 -14.93 26.02
CA TYR A 112 2.66 -15.45 24.67
C TYR A 112 1.35 -15.48 23.89
N LEU A 113 1.43 -15.06 22.63
CA LEU A 113 0.37 -15.17 21.64
C LEU A 113 0.86 -16.01 20.47
N ASN A 114 0.19 -17.12 20.18
CA ASN A 114 0.49 -17.93 19.01
C ASN A 114 -0.39 -17.50 17.84
N LEU A 115 0.22 -17.33 16.66
CA LEU A 115 -0.47 -16.99 15.42
C LEU A 115 -0.40 -18.15 14.41
N TYR A 116 -1.52 -18.35 13.74
CA TYR A 116 -1.75 -19.40 12.76
C TYR A 116 -2.25 -18.73 11.46
N PHE A 117 -1.38 -18.53 10.47
CA PHE A 117 -1.70 -17.81 9.23
C PHE A 117 -2.38 -16.44 9.48
N GLY A 118 -1.87 -15.67 10.44
CA GLY A 118 -2.40 -14.35 10.79
C GLY A 118 -3.72 -14.37 11.58
N THR A 119 -4.11 -15.52 12.12
CA THR A 119 -5.23 -15.66 13.07
C THR A 119 -4.72 -16.17 14.43
N CYS A 120 -5.52 -15.99 15.49
CA CYS A 120 -5.20 -16.46 16.85
C CYS A 120 -6.45 -17.04 17.51
N GLN A 121 -6.24 -17.80 18.60
CA GLN A 121 -7.34 -18.35 19.41
C GLN A 121 -8.01 -17.27 20.29
N GLU A 122 -7.26 -16.27 20.68
CA GLU A 122 -7.63 -15.20 21.60
C GLU A 122 -8.60 -14.21 20.95
N LYS A 123 -9.90 -14.35 21.28
CA LYS A 123 -10.93 -13.45 20.79
C LYS A 123 -10.68 -12.00 21.21
N GLY A 124 -10.70 -11.10 20.25
CA GLY A 124 -10.45 -9.67 20.43
C GLY A 124 -9.03 -9.23 20.09
N LEU A 125 -8.10 -10.16 19.76
CA LEU A 125 -6.74 -9.86 19.32
C LEU A 125 -6.53 -10.04 17.80
N GLU A 126 -7.58 -10.25 17.04
CA GLU A 126 -7.52 -10.52 15.60
C GLU A 126 -6.82 -9.40 14.82
N LYS A 127 -6.99 -8.13 15.27
CA LYS A 127 -6.29 -6.98 14.66
C LYS A 127 -4.79 -7.00 14.91
N ILE A 128 -4.37 -7.46 16.08
CA ILE A 128 -2.94 -7.61 16.43
C ILE A 128 -2.35 -8.77 15.63
N ALA A 129 -3.06 -9.90 15.58
CA ALA A 129 -2.64 -11.07 14.81
C ALA A 129 -2.43 -10.72 13.32
N ARG A 130 -3.38 -10.00 12.74
CA ARG A 130 -3.29 -9.52 11.35
C ARG A 130 -2.10 -8.56 11.17
N PHE A 131 -1.96 -7.56 12.03
CA PHE A 131 -0.86 -6.59 11.98
C PHE A 131 0.52 -7.27 12.01
N ILE A 132 0.70 -8.29 12.87
CA ILE A 132 1.95 -9.03 12.96
C ILE A 132 2.18 -9.86 11.69
N PHE A 133 1.15 -10.55 11.18
CA PHE A 133 1.25 -11.32 9.96
C PHE A 133 1.58 -10.45 8.72
N GLU A 134 1.03 -9.24 8.63
CA GLU A 134 1.34 -8.29 7.55
C GLU A 134 2.83 -7.86 7.56
N ASN A 135 3.47 -7.84 8.73
CA ASN A 135 4.89 -7.51 8.86
C ASN A 135 5.81 -8.73 8.77
N TYR A 136 5.33 -9.89 9.25
CA TYR A 136 6.06 -11.16 9.30
C TYR A 136 5.17 -12.31 8.82
N PRO A 137 4.93 -12.42 7.51
CA PRO A 137 4.11 -13.50 6.97
C PRO A 137 4.79 -14.86 7.19
N ALA A 138 4.22 -15.63 8.09
CA ALA A 138 4.67 -16.99 8.41
C ALA A 138 3.47 -17.88 8.80
N PRO A 139 3.54 -19.19 8.57
CA PRO A 139 2.46 -20.13 8.89
C PRO A 139 2.18 -20.18 10.39
N LEU A 140 3.24 -20.17 11.21
CA LEU A 140 3.21 -20.28 12.66
C LEU A 140 4.18 -19.28 13.27
N LEU A 141 3.68 -18.47 14.21
CA LEU A 141 4.50 -17.52 14.96
C LEU A 141 4.14 -17.60 16.44
N ARG A 142 5.13 -17.38 17.29
CA ARG A 142 4.95 -17.06 18.71
C ARG A 142 5.44 -15.66 18.97
N ILE A 143 4.59 -14.86 19.59
CA ILE A 143 4.90 -13.50 20.00
C ILE A 143 4.96 -13.44 21.50
N SER A 144 6.06 -12.93 22.05
CA SER A 144 6.16 -12.61 23.47
C SER A 144 5.88 -11.13 23.70
N PHE A 145 5.03 -10.86 24.68
CA PHE A 145 4.70 -9.52 25.15
C PHE A 145 5.24 -9.30 26.55
N ASN A 146 5.97 -8.22 26.74
CA ASN A 146 6.39 -7.78 28.06
C ASN A 146 5.27 -6.97 28.72
N THR A 147 4.60 -7.57 29.70
CA THR A 147 3.43 -6.97 30.38
C THR A 147 3.82 -5.80 31.29
N ARG A 148 5.06 -5.79 31.82
CA ARG A 148 5.61 -4.68 32.63
C ARG A 148 5.98 -3.47 31.76
N ALA A 149 6.45 -3.68 30.55
CA ALA A 149 6.86 -2.61 29.62
C ALA A 149 5.71 -2.13 28.73
N LYS A 150 4.52 -1.88 29.29
CA LYS A 150 3.30 -1.42 28.58
C LYS A 150 2.91 -2.32 27.40
N ASN A 151 3.08 -3.64 27.59
CA ASN A 151 2.71 -4.67 26.60
C ASN A 151 3.41 -4.48 25.23
N GLN A 152 4.69 -4.16 25.26
CA GLN A 152 5.50 -4.13 24.05
C GLN A 152 5.84 -5.55 23.62
N ILE A 153 5.91 -5.75 22.30
CA ILE A 153 6.42 -6.97 21.71
C ILE A 153 7.90 -7.08 22.09
N GLU A 154 8.27 -8.15 22.77
CA GLU A 154 9.63 -8.44 23.16
C GLU A 154 10.33 -9.30 22.11
N SER A 155 9.65 -10.33 21.59
CA SER A 155 10.18 -11.16 20.51
C SER A 155 9.07 -11.72 19.62
N ILE A 156 9.43 -12.06 18.39
CA ILE A 156 8.60 -12.80 17.45
C ILE A 156 9.46 -13.96 16.93
N GLN A 157 8.95 -15.18 17.04
CA GLN A 157 9.67 -16.40 16.70
C GLN A 157 8.84 -17.29 15.79
N LEU A 158 9.49 -17.99 14.85
CA LEU A 158 8.87 -19.08 14.11
C LEU A 158 8.62 -20.26 15.04
N LEU A 159 7.46 -20.89 14.90
CA LEU A 159 7.13 -22.14 15.61
C LEU A 159 7.14 -23.32 14.64
N SER A 160 7.45 -24.51 15.17
CA SER A 160 7.23 -25.79 14.50
C SER A 160 5.91 -26.45 14.95
N LEU A 161 5.42 -27.39 14.15
CA LEU A 161 4.22 -28.15 14.49
C LEU A 161 4.38 -28.98 15.79
N GLU A 162 5.58 -29.46 16.06
CA GLU A 162 5.90 -30.26 17.28
C GLU A 162 5.76 -29.46 18.57
N GLN A 163 5.86 -28.13 18.49
CA GLN A 163 5.74 -27.25 19.65
C GLN A 163 4.28 -26.91 20.01
N LEU A 164 3.33 -27.39 19.21
CA LEU A 164 1.90 -27.18 19.44
C LEU A 164 1.28 -28.32 20.23
N ASN A 165 0.44 -27.99 21.22
CA ASN A 165 -0.40 -28.97 21.91
C ASN A 165 -1.57 -29.43 21.01
N ASP A 166 -2.36 -30.41 21.43
CA ASP A 166 -3.44 -30.97 20.63
C ASP A 166 -4.55 -29.98 20.27
N GLU A 167 -4.87 -29.02 21.16
CA GLU A 167 -5.86 -27.96 20.92
C GLU A 167 -5.33 -26.95 19.90
N GLU A 168 -4.08 -26.54 20.06
CA GLU A 168 -3.37 -25.65 19.14
C GLU A 168 -3.21 -26.27 17.74
N GLN A 169 -2.93 -27.58 17.66
CA GLN A 169 -2.87 -28.31 16.39
C GLN A 169 -4.23 -28.37 15.70
N SER A 170 -5.32 -28.52 16.47
CA SER A 170 -6.69 -28.47 15.91
C SER A 170 -7.00 -27.10 15.36
N PHE A 171 -6.65 -26.03 16.07
CA PHE A 171 -6.83 -24.65 15.60
C PHE A 171 -5.96 -24.34 14.37
N PHE A 172 -4.69 -24.78 14.38
CA PHE A 172 -3.81 -24.68 13.20
C PHE A 172 -4.44 -25.32 11.98
N ALA A 173 -5.00 -26.51 12.14
CA ALA A 173 -5.67 -27.24 11.09
C ALA A 173 -6.86 -26.47 10.50
N GLU A 174 -7.69 -25.86 11.36
CA GLU A 174 -8.79 -24.99 10.92
C GLU A 174 -8.28 -23.69 10.25
N ALA A 175 -7.20 -23.11 10.76
CA ALA A 175 -6.58 -21.93 10.17
C ALA A 175 -6.00 -22.24 8.80
N LEU A 176 -5.33 -23.37 8.63
CA LEU A 176 -4.82 -23.86 7.35
C LEU A 176 -5.96 -24.16 6.37
N ASP A 177 -7.07 -24.77 6.82
CA ASP A 177 -8.23 -25.01 5.96
C ASP A 177 -8.89 -23.69 5.53
N ARG A 178 -9.01 -22.73 6.43
CA ARG A 178 -9.48 -21.37 6.11
C ARG A 178 -8.54 -20.65 5.14
N PHE A 179 -7.23 -20.75 5.39
CA PHE A 179 -6.20 -20.20 4.50
C PHE A 179 -6.29 -20.88 3.13
N ASN A 180 -6.32 -22.21 3.08
CA ASN A 180 -6.50 -22.95 1.84
C ASN A 180 -7.84 -22.69 1.16
N LYS A 181 -8.97 -22.60 1.87
CA LYS A 181 -10.29 -22.31 1.28
C LYS A 181 -10.39 -20.89 0.76
N LYS A 182 -9.72 -19.95 1.37
CA LYS A 182 -9.60 -18.59 0.85
C LYS A 182 -8.71 -18.57 -0.40
N VAL A 183 -7.59 -19.30 -0.39
CA VAL A 183 -6.73 -19.60 -1.55
C VAL A 183 -7.46 -20.46 -2.60
N TRP A 184 -8.53 -21.21 -2.20
CA TRP A 184 -9.23 -22.25 -2.96
C TRP A 184 -10.68 -21.96 -3.24
N ARG A 185 -11.17 -20.75 -3.29
CA ARG A 185 -12.38 -20.53 -4.07
C ARG A 185 -12.01 -20.93 -5.50
N ALA A 186 -12.39 -22.21 -5.79
CA ALA A 186 -12.02 -22.93 -6.99
C ALA A 186 -12.02 -21.99 -8.20
N PRO A 187 -11.00 -22.00 -9.04
CA PRO A 187 -11.22 -21.52 -10.38
C PRO A 187 -12.35 -22.37 -10.97
N GLN A 188 -13.53 -21.81 -11.11
CA GLN A 188 -14.35 -22.19 -12.23
C GLN A 188 -13.38 -22.21 -13.40
N THR A 189 -13.18 -23.37 -14.04
CA THR A 189 -12.35 -23.64 -15.21
C THR A 189 -11.92 -22.39 -15.97
N VAL A 190 -11.03 -21.60 -15.35
CA VAL A 190 -10.44 -20.42 -15.98
C VAL A 190 -9.33 -20.99 -16.85
N LYS A 191 -9.51 -20.91 -18.15
CA LYS A 191 -8.39 -20.94 -19.12
C LYS A 191 -7.25 -20.14 -18.46
N SER A 192 -6.04 -20.65 -18.46
CA SER A 192 -4.90 -20.07 -17.75
C SER A 192 -4.89 -18.55 -17.89
N ALA A 193 -5.27 -17.84 -16.84
CA ALA A 193 -5.21 -16.38 -16.83
C ALA A 193 -3.75 -15.95 -17.05
N ARG A 194 -3.54 -14.84 -17.74
CA ARG A 194 -2.20 -14.31 -17.99
C ARG A 194 -1.48 -13.98 -16.67
N TYR A 195 -2.20 -13.41 -15.70
CA TYR A 195 -1.77 -13.15 -14.33
C TYR A 195 -2.98 -12.88 -13.43
N SER A 196 -2.76 -12.88 -12.12
CA SER A 196 -3.76 -12.55 -11.11
C SER A 196 -3.50 -11.18 -10.49
N LEU A 197 -4.54 -10.35 -10.37
CA LEU A 197 -4.49 -8.98 -9.87
C LEU A 197 -5.42 -8.80 -8.67
N ALA A 198 -4.89 -8.47 -7.52
CA ALA A 198 -5.66 -7.95 -6.40
C ALA A 198 -5.94 -6.46 -6.62
N VAL A 199 -7.19 -6.05 -6.54
CA VAL A 199 -7.59 -4.63 -6.56
C VAL A 199 -8.08 -4.26 -5.16
N LEU A 200 -7.27 -3.52 -4.42
CA LEU A 200 -7.61 -3.08 -3.07
C LEU A 200 -8.61 -1.94 -3.14
N TYR A 201 -9.80 -2.17 -2.60
CA TYR A 201 -10.92 -1.23 -2.64
C TYR A 201 -11.69 -1.24 -1.31
N ASP A 202 -11.95 -0.06 -0.77
CA ASP A 202 -12.79 0.12 0.41
C ASP A 202 -14.16 0.66 -0.02
N PRO A 203 -15.25 -0.14 0.08
CA PRO A 203 -16.59 0.30 -0.32
C PRO A 203 -17.17 1.39 0.58
N GLU A 204 -16.64 1.57 1.80
CA GLU A 204 -17.11 2.54 2.79
C GLU A 204 -16.29 3.85 2.75
N GLU A 205 -15.27 3.93 1.91
CA GLU A 205 -14.47 5.15 1.78
C GLU A 205 -15.30 6.30 1.20
N LYS A 206 -15.31 7.43 1.90
CA LYS A 206 -16.13 8.60 1.53
C LYS A 206 -15.67 9.26 0.22
N PHE A 207 -14.37 9.28 -0.04
CA PHE A 207 -13.76 9.88 -1.23
C PHE A 207 -12.73 8.91 -1.83
N PRO A 208 -13.20 7.79 -2.40
CA PRO A 208 -12.28 6.80 -2.98
C PRO A 208 -11.60 7.38 -4.24
N PRO A 209 -10.38 6.95 -4.55
CA PRO A 209 -9.69 7.37 -5.77
C PRO A 209 -10.30 6.80 -7.06
N SER A 210 -11.31 5.93 -6.95
CA SER A 210 -12.12 5.47 -8.07
C SER A 210 -13.56 5.26 -7.66
N ASN A 211 -14.49 5.78 -8.46
CA ASN A 211 -15.89 5.48 -8.28
C ASN A 211 -16.18 4.01 -8.66
N LYS A 212 -17.31 3.48 -8.18
CA LYS A 212 -17.72 2.08 -8.39
C LYS A 212 -17.81 1.70 -9.88
N GLN A 213 -18.16 2.66 -10.74
CA GLN A 213 -18.28 2.44 -12.19
C GLN A 213 -16.89 2.23 -12.81
N ALA A 214 -15.88 3.02 -12.40
CA ALA A 214 -14.51 2.85 -12.84
C ALA A 214 -13.93 1.48 -12.40
N ILE A 215 -14.20 1.07 -11.16
CA ILE A 215 -13.81 -0.25 -10.65
C ILE A 215 -14.45 -1.37 -11.49
N ASN A 216 -15.74 -1.28 -11.78
CA ASN A 216 -16.42 -2.27 -12.62
C ASN A 216 -15.83 -2.32 -14.04
N LYS A 217 -15.52 -1.15 -14.63
CA LYS A 217 -14.84 -1.06 -15.93
C LYS A 217 -13.47 -1.73 -15.92
N LEU A 218 -12.67 -1.48 -14.89
CA LEU A 218 -11.37 -2.13 -14.72
C LEU A 218 -11.51 -3.66 -14.73
N LEU A 219 -12.48 -4.21 -13.97
CA LEU A 219 -12.72 -5.66 -13.91
C LEU A 219 -13.24 -6.23 -15.25
N GLU A 220 -14.11 -5.50 -15.94
CA GLU A 220 -14.59 -5.88 -17.28
C GLU A 220 -13.45 -5.96 -18.29
N VAL A 221 -12.57 -4.95 -18.31
CA VAL A 221 -11.40 -4.91 -19.22
C VAL A 221 -10.39 -6.00 -18.84
N ALA A 222 -10.15 -6.22 -17.53
CA ALA A 222 -9.29 -7.31 -17.06
C ALA A 222 -9.77 -8.67 -17.59
N LYS A 223 -11.09 -8.94 -17.52
CA LYS A 223 -11.69 -10.15 -18.05
C LYS A 223 -11.48 -10.30 -19.57
N LYS A 224 -11.61 -9.21 -20.33
CA LYS A 224 -11.35 -9.20 -21.79
C LYS A 224 -9.88 -9.51 -22.15
N MET A 225 -8.97 -9.24 -21.20
CA MET A 225 -7.52 -9.45 -21.35
C MET A 225 -7.03 -10.78 -20.77
N ASP A 226 -7.92 -11.69 -20.40
CA ASP A 226 -7.61 -12.95 -19.70
C ASP A 226 -6.80 -12.72 -18.39
N ILE A 227 -7.10 -11.64 -17.65
CA ILE A 227 -6.53 -11.32 -16.36
C ILE A 227 -7.53 -11.68 -15.28
N HIS A 228 -7.09 -12.44 -14.28
CA HIS A 228 -7.92 -12.73 -13.11
C HIS A 228 -7.82 -11.57 -12.11
N ALA A 229 -8.73 -10.61 -12.18
CA ALA A 229 -8.80 -9.48 -11.25
C ALA A 229 -9.88 -9.70 -10.19
N GLU A 230 -9.53 -9.53 -8.91
CA GLU A 230 -10.44 -9.66 -7.77
C GLU A 230 -10.37 -8.43 -6.87
N LEU A 231 -11.55 -7.96 -6.40
CA LEU A 231 -11.61 -6.93 -5.36
C LEU A 231 -11.26 -7.55 -4.02
N ILE A 232 -10.34 -6.90 -3.32
CA ILE A 232 -9.96 -7.24 -1.95
C ILE A 232 -10.13 -6.03 -1.04
N THR A 233 -10.35 -6.29 0.24
CA THR A 233 -10.42 -5.29 1.31
C THR A 233 -9.25 -5.46 2.28
N GLU A 234 -9.14 -4.60 3.30
CA GLU A 234 -8.16 -4.79 4.38
C GLU A 234 -8.28 -6.18 5.04
N GLU A 235 -9.50 -6.73 5.10
CA GLU A 235 -9.74 -8.03 5.71
C GLU A 235 -9.13 -9.20 4.93
N ASP A 236 -8.86 -9.00 3.65
CA ASP A 236 -8.25 -9.98 2.75
C ASP A 236 -6.71 -9.94 2.74
N ALA A 237 -6.07 -9.19 3.64
CA ALA A 237 -4.61 -9.04 3.69
C ALA A 237 -3.85 -10.37 3.68
N THR A 238 -4.39 -11.40 4.35
CA THR A 238 -3.81 -12.76 4.38
C THR A 238 -3.87 -13.47 3.05
N ARG A 239 -4.75 -13.05 2.14
CA ARG A 239 -4.90 -13.59 0.78
C ARG A 239 -4.01 -12.90 -0.25
N LEU A 240 -3.33 -11.83 0.15
CA LEU A 240 -2.57 -11.01 -0.78
C LEU A 240 -1.53 -11.83 -1.57
N MET A 241 -0.94 -12.84 -0.94
CA MET A 241 0.05 -13.71 -1.59
C MET A 241 -0.52 -14.64 -2.67
N GLU A 242 -1.83 -14.76 -2.81
CA GLU A 242 -2.47 -15.51 -3.90
C GLU A 242 -2.28 -14.83 -5.26
N PHE A 243 -2.01 -13.52 -5.26
CA PHE A 243 -1.96 -12.69 -6.45
C PHE A 243 -0.53 -12.41 -6.93
N ASP A 244 -0.40 -12.12 -8.21
CA ASP A 244 0.88 -11.74 -8.84
C ASP A 244 1.14 -10.24 -8.73
N ALA A 245 0.06 -9.45 -8.64
CA ALA A 245 0.10 -8.00 -8.58
C ALA A 245 -0.96 -7.42 -7.63
N LEU A 246 -0.69 -6.21 -7.13
CA LEU A 246 -1.61 -5.41 -6.32
C LEU A 246 -1.82 -4.04 -6.97
N PHE A 247 -3.08 -3.67 -7.19
CA PHE A 247 -3.49 -2.32 -7.57
C PHE A 247 -4.27 -1.68 -6.43
N ILE A 248 -3.74 -0.59 -5.87
CA ILE A 248 -4.37 0.12 -4.75
C ILE A 248 -5.35 1.15 -5.32
N ARG A 249 -6.64 1.01 -4.94
CA ARG A 249 -7.73 1.94 -5.28
C ARG A 249 -8.50 2.40 -4.03
N THR A 250 -7.74 2.60 -2.95
CA THR A 250 -8.13 3.19 -1.67
C THR A 250 -7.08 4.23 -1.31
N THR A 251 -7.48 5.37 -0.73
CA THR A 251 -6.57 6.47 -0.41
C THR A 251 -5.34 5.98 0.35
N THR A 252 -4.16 6.35 -0.14
CA THR A 252 -2.86 5.98 0.42
C THR A 252 -2.44 6.96 1.51
N SER A 253 -1.86 6.44 2.58
CA SER A 253 -1.23 7.22 3.65
C SER A 253 -0.22 6.36 4.41
N LEU A 254 0.86 6.96 4.90
CA LEU A 254 1.94 6.25 5.61
C LEU A 254 1.47 5.55 6.90
N ASN A 255 0.48 6.11 7.58
CA ASN A 255 -0.09 5.55 8.81
C ASN A 255 -1.35 4.70 8.55
N HIS A 256 -1.54 4.23 7.32
CA HIS A 256 -2.73 3.50 6.90
C HIS A 256 -2.38 2.07 6.47
N TYR A 257 -3.37 1.17 6.48
CA TYR A 257 -3.18 -0.22 6.04
C TYR A 257 -2.76 -0.32 4.57
N THR A 258 -3.12 0.63 3.72
CA THR A 258 -2.72 0.68 2.31
C THR A 258 -1.20 0.67 2.14
N PHE A 259 -0.47 1.44 2.96
CA PHE A 259 0.98 1.44 2.94
C PHE A 259 1.57 0.09 3.41
N ARG A 260 1.00 -0.48 4.50
CA ARG A 260 1.42 -1.81 5.00
C ARG A 260 1.21 -2.90 3.95
N LEU A 261 0.04 -2.91 3.27
CA LEU A 261 -0.23 -3.88 2.21
C LEU A 261 0.68 -3.68 0.99
N SER A 262 0.98 -2.43 0.62
CA SER A 262 1.96 -2.12 -0.42
C SER A 262 3.35 -2.68 -0.07
N GLN A 263 3.81 -2.49 1.18
CA GLN A 263 5.06 -3.06 1.66
C GLN A 263 5.05 -4.59 1.66
N LEU A 264 4.00 -5.21 2.17
CA LEU A 264 3.82 -6.66 2.20
C LEU A 264 3.87 -7.26 0.78
N ALA A 265 3.11 -6.67 -0.14
CA ALA A 265 3.11 -7.10 -1.54
C ALA A 265 4.50 -6.98 -2.18
N ARG A 266 5.20 -5.86 -1.95
CA ARG A 266 6.56 -5.64 -2.47
C ARG A 266 7.56 -6.64 -1.90
N GLN A 267 7.51 -6.93 -0.59
CA GLN A 267 8.37 -7.88 0.08
C GLN A 267 8.17 -9.32 -0.46
N ASN A 268 6.94 -9.66 -0.82
CA ASN A 268 6.60 -10.96 -1.43
C ASN A 268 6.79 -10.99 -2.95
N GLY A 269 7.55 -10.03 -3.50
CA GLY A 269 7.87 -10.02 -4.92
C GLY A 269 6.69 -9.75 -5.85
N MET A 270 5.57 -9.19 -5.37
CA MET A 270 4.46 -8.78 -6.22
C MET A 270 4.80 -7.50 -7.00
N VAL A 271 4.13 -7.30 -8.13
CA VAL A 271 4.08 -6.00 -8.78
C VAL A 271 3.03 -5.15 -8.08
N VAL A 272 3.40 -3.94 -7.66
CA VAL A 272 2.52 -3.07 -6.88
C VAL A 272 2.41 -1.69 -7.54
N ILE A 273 1.23 -1.21 -7.70
CA ILE A 273 0.87 0.17 -7.96
C ILE A 273 -0.17 0.56 -6.88
N ASP A 274 0.13 1.44 -5.96
CA ASP A 274 1.35 2.24 -5.83
C ASP A 274 2.38 1.52 -4.95
N ASP A 275 3.64 1.56 -5.37
CA ASP A 275 4.73 0.98 -4.61
C ASP A 275 5.07 1.84 -3.36
N PRO A 276 5.69 1.23 -2.31
CA PRO A 276 5.92 1.94 -1.04
C PRO A 276 6.76 3.21 -1.17
N LEU A 277 7.73 3.25 -2.09
CA LEU A 277 8.57 4.44 -2.28
C LEU A 277 7.77 5.57 -2.96
N SER A 278 6.90 5.24 -3.91
CA SER A 278 6.00 6.21 -4.53
C SER A 278 5.07 6.83 -3.50
N ILE A 279 4.47 6.00 -2.61
CA ILE A 279 3.62 6.49 -1.52
C ILE A 279 4.40 7.45 -0.61
N ILE A 280 5.61 7.08 -0.14
CA ILE A 280 6.44 7.92 0.73
C ILE A 280 6.75 9.27 0.07
N ARG A 281 7.12 9.26 -1.20
CA ARG A 281 7.55 10.44 -1.94
C ARG A 281 6.39 11.39 -2.25
N CYS A 282 5.25 10.85 -2.66
CA CYS A 282 4.12 11.66 -3.10
C CYS A 282 3.29 12.20 -1.93
N THR A 283 3.12 11.44 -0.85
CA THR A 283 2.30 11.90 0.29
C THR A 283 2.92 13.05 1.06
N ASN A 284 4.23 13.32 0.91
CA ASN A 284 4.92 14.34 1.70
C ASN A 284 5.30 15.57 0.86
N LYS A 285 4.59 16.69 1.07
CA LYS A 285 4.80 17.95 0.34
C LYS A 285 6.17 18.59 0.60
N VAL A 286 6.76 18.34 1.77
CA VAL A 286 8.13 18.82 2.08
C VAL A 286 9.14 18.07 1.21
N PHE A 287 9.00 16.75 1.11
CA PHE A 287 9.85 15.95 0.22
C PHE A 287 9.73 16.41 -1.25
N LEU A 288 8.51 16.64 -1.72
CA LEU A 288 8.30 17.12 -3.10
C LEU A 288 8.90 18.50 -3.32
N ASN A 289 8.80 19.42 -2.36
CA ASN A 289 9.40 20.75 -2.44
C ASN A 289 10.93 20.67 -2.57
N GLU A 290 11.59 19.92 -1.71
CA GLU A 290 13.05 19.69 -1.75
C GLU A 290 13.49 19.07 -3.09
N LEU A 291 12.71 18.09 -3.57
CA LEU A 291 12.95 17.46 -4.87
C LEU A 291 12.84 18.46 -6.02
N PHE A 292 11.81 19.31 -6.02
CA PHE A 292 11.59 20.29 -7.09
C PHE A 292 12.69 21.34 -7.12
N GLU A 293 13.14 21.83 -5.98
CA GLU A 293 14.27 22.76 -5.87
C GLU A 293 15.57 22.13 -6.37
N LYS A 294 15.91 20.94 -5.87
CA LYS A 294 17.14 20.23 -6.24
C LYS A 294 17.21 19.94 -7.74
N GLU A 295 16.13 19.43 -8.32
CA GLU A 295 16.07 18.99 -9.73
C GLU A 295 15.64 20.12 -10.68
N LYS A 296 15.50 21.35 -10.16
CA LYS A 296 15.08 22.55 -10.90
C LYS A 296 13.80 22.31 -11.69
N ILE A 297 12.80 21.72 -11.02
CA ILE A 297 11.46 21.52 -11.54
C ILE A 297 10.64 22.78 -11.23
N PRO A 298 9.99 23.39 -12.24
CA PRO A 298 9.18 24.56 -11.99
C PRO A 298 8.04 24.27 -11.01
N ALA A 299 8.02 25.00 -9.88
CA ALA A 299 6.98 24.97 -8.86
C ALA A 299 6.77 26.39 -8.34
N PRO A 300 5.65 26.70 -7.65
CA PRO A 300 5.48 27.96 -6.95
C PRO A 300 6.55 28.13 -5.86
N LEU A 301 6.96 29.38 -5.60
CA LEU A 301 7.89 29.69 -4.52
C LEU A 301 7.34 29.14 -3.20
N SER A 302 8.19 28.47 -2.46
CA SER A 302 7.80 27.83 -1.21
C SER A 302 8.90 27.97 -0.17
N MET A 303 8.52 27.90 1.11
CA MET A 303 9.47 27.89 2.22
C MET A 303 8.94 26.99 3.35
N LEU A 304 9.86 26.41 4.12
CA LEU A 304 9.50 25.61 5.29
C LEU A 304 9.33 26.53 6.51
N ILE A 305 8.25 26.30 7.24
CA ILE A 305 7.90 26.99 8.47
C ILE A 305 8.04 26.00 9.63
N PHE A 306 8.89 26.32 10.60
CA PHE A 306 9.18 25.45 11.73
C PHE A 306 8.46 25.96 12.99
N LYS A 307 7.88 25.02 13.76
CA LYS A 307 7.22 25.34 15.04
C LYS A 307 8.14 25.98 16.07
N SER A 308 9.44 25.66 16.00
CA SER A 308 10.47 26.18 16.90
C SER A 308 10.90 27.61 16.60
N ASN A 309 10.51 28.17 15.46
CA ASN A 309 10.96 29.48 15.01
C ASN A 309 9.89 30.53 15.27
N GLU A 310 10.30 31.77 15.43
CA GLU A 310 9.39 32.92 15.30
C GLU A 310 9.05 33.10 13.82
N ASN A 311 7.77 33.09 13.48
CA ASN A 311 7.28 33.15 12.11
C ASN A 311 6.30 34.34 12.02
N THR A 312 6.71 35.42 11.38
CA THR A 312 5.87 36.61 11.20
C THR A 312 5.32 36.70 9.79
N PHE A 313 4.15 37.33 9.65
CA PHE A 313 3.55 37.55 8.34
C PHE A 313 4.47 38.36 7.43
N GLU A 314 5.14 39.37 7.96
CA GLU A 314 6.08 40.20 7.20
C GLU A 314 7.23 39.38 6.62
N GLN A 315 7.85 38.49 7.41
CA GLN A 315 8.93 37.64 6.94
C GLN A 315 8.51 36.73 5.79
N ILE A 316 7.34 36.08 5.93
CA ILE A 316 6.83 35.15 4.94
C ILE A 316 6.36 35.90 3.69
N SER A 317 5.63 37.00 3.85
CA SER A 317 5.09 37.77 2.73
C SER A 317 6.17 38.50 1.92
N ASN A 318 7.29 38.87 2.54
CA ASN A 318 8.43 39.43 1.81
C ASN A 318 9.07 38.42 0.84
N GLN A 319 8.96 37.11 1.12
CA GLN A 319 9.50 36.07 0.25
C GLN A 319 8.48 35.54 -0.75
N LEU A 320 7.24 35.31 -0.32
CA LEU A 320 6.21 34.60 -1.10
C LEU A 320 5.14 35.54 -1.69
N GLY A 321 5.12 36.82 -1.30
CA GLY A 321 4.03 37.71 -1.57
C GLY A 321 2.81 37.47 -0.66
N SER A 322 1.80 38.35 -0.80
CA SER A 322 0.51 38.21 -0.11
C SER A 322 -0.63 38.19 -1.11
N PRO A 323 -1.62 37.31 -0.99
CA PRO A 323 -1.69 36.23 0.00
C PRO A 323 -0.74 35.07 -0.28
N PHE A 324 -0.50 34.21 0.73
CA PHE A 324 0.18 32.93 0.56
C PHE A 324 -0.62 31.76 1.18
N ILE A 325 -0.22 30.53 0.91
CA ILE A 325 -0.91 29.32 1.39
C ILE A 325 -0.01 28.58 2.39
N LEU A 326 -0.55 28.26 3.57
CA LEU A 326 0.07 27.32 4.51
C LEU A 326 -0.52 25.93 4.32
N LYS A 327 0.33 24.89 4.34
CA LYS A 327 -0.04 23.49 4.13
C LYS A 327 0.64 22.59 5.16
N ILE A 328 -0.08 21.59 5.68
CA ILE A 328 0.57 20.45 6.37
C ILE A 328 1.24 19.54 5.34
N PRO A 329 2.33 18.83 5.70
CA PRO A 329 3.08 17.98 4.77
C PRO A 329 2.27 16.88 4.09
N ASP A 330 1.36 16.21 4.82
CA ASP A 330 0.62 15.01 4.42
C ASP A 330 -0.88 15.24 4.20
N GLY A 331 -1.32 16.48 4.01
CA GLY A 331 -2.73 16.80 3.75
C GLY A 331 -3.16 16.41 2.32
N SER A 332 -4.35 15.81 2.18
CA SER A 332 -5.00 15.46 0.91
C SER A 332 -6.35 16.18 0.76
N PHE A 333 -6.95 16.19 -0.45
CA PHE A 333 -8.27 16.76 -0.75
C PHE A 333 -8.49 18.18 -0.23
N SER A 334 -7.48 19.04 -0.29
CA SER A 334 -7.51 20.42 0.25
C SER A 334 -7.67 20.52 1.77
N PHE A 335 -7.62 19.42 2.52
CA PHE A 335 -7.58 19.45 3.97
C PHE A 335 -6.19 19.88 4.47
N GLY A 336 -6.18 20.66 5.59
CA GLY A 336 -4.92 21.12 6.18
C GLY A 336 -4.23 22.24 5.39
N MET A 337 -4.98 23.00 4.59
CA MET A 337 -4.50 24.20 3.90
C MET A 337 -5.24 25.45 4.39
N LYS A 338 -4.49 26.54 4.56
CA LYS A 338 -5.02 27.85 4.92
C LYS A 338 -4.44 28.93 4.00
N LYS A 339 -5.30 29.79 3.48
CA LYS A 339 -4.91 31.02 2.78
C LYS A 339 -4.75 32.11 3.82
N VAL A 340 -3.63 32.82 3.78
CA VAL A 340 -3.22 33.83 4.77
C VAL A 340 -3.04 35.17 4.07
N THR A 341 -3.69 36.21 4.60
CA THR A 341 -3.67 37.55 4.05
C THR A 341 -3.13 38.62 5.01
N ASN A 342 -3.02 38.28 6.31
CA ASN A 342 -2.61 39.19 7.38
C ASN A 342 -2.07 38.38 8.59
N GLU A 343 -1.49 39.12 9.59
CA GLU A 343 -0.88 38.50 10.79
C GLU A 343 -1.88 37.68 11.61
N THR A 344 -3.09 38.20 11.84
CA THR A 344 -4.12 37.49 12.65
C THR A 344 -4.52 36.16 12.03
N GLU A 345 -4.62 36.10 10.70
CA GLU A 345 -4.90 34.84 9.99
C GLU A 345 -3.70 33.89 10.04
N LEU A 346 -2.46 34.44 10.04
CA LEU A 346 -1.25 33.64 10.21
C LEU A 346 -1.24 32.97 11.58
N GLU A 347 -1.37 33.74 12.65
CA GLU A 347 -1.38 33.21 14.03
C GLU A 347 -2.41 32.08 14.19
N ALA A 348 -3.66 32.34 13.78
CA ALA A 348 -4.73 31.34 13.85
C ALA A 348 -4.43 30.07 13.01
N ALA A 349 -3.80 30.23 11.84
CA ALA A 349 -3.42 29.12 10.98
C ALA A 349 -2.24 28.31 11.57
N LEU A 350 -1.23 28.98 12.13
CA LEU A 350 -0.09 28.33 12.78
C LEU A 350 -0.54 27.52 14.00
N ASP A 351 -1.37 28.09 14.85
CA ASP A 351 -1.91 27.41 16.03
C ASP A 351 -2.61 26.09 15.63
N LEU A 352 -3.51 26.15 14.64
CA LEU A 352 -4.27 25.01 14.17
C LEU A 352 -3.39 23.94 13.48
N LEU A 353 -2.46 24.38 12.61
CA LEU A 353 -1.70 23.45 11.77
C LEU A 353 -0.51 22.85 12.52
N PHE A 354 0.10 23.58 13.48
CA PHE A 354 1.17 23.06 14.32
C PHE A 354 0.70 22.06 15.41
N GLU A 355 -0.60 21.90 15.61
CA GLU A 355 -1.12 20.77 16.37
C GLU A 355 -0.88 19.43 15.63
N LYS A 356 -0.81 19.46 14.29
CA LYS A 356 -0.72 18.28 13.43
C LYS A 356 0.70 17.97 12.96
N SER A 357 1.53 18.97 12.79
CA SER A 357 2.90 18.82 12.24
C SER A 357 3.86 19.81 12.87
N SER A 358 5.13 19.43 13.04
CA SER A 358 6.21 20.32 13.51
C SER A 358 6.76 21.22 12.40
N ILE A 359 6.44 20.91 11.14
CA ILE A 359 6.90 21.63 9.94
C ILE A 359 5.68 21.87 9.06
N LEU A 360 5.55 23.08 8.51
CA LEU A 360 4.55 23.43 7.52
C LEU A 360 5.25 23.90 6.24
N LEU A 361 4.55 23.82 5.11
CA LEU A 361 4.98 24.43 3.86
C LEU A 361 4.18 25.69 3.64
N ALA A 362 4.85 26.85 3.55
CA ALA A 362 4.28 28.07 3.04
C ALA A 362 4.59 28.18 1.54
N GLN A 363 3.60 28.54 0.74
CA GLN A 363 3.70 28.59 -0.73
C GLN A 363 3.05 29.83 -1.27
N GLU A 364 3.66 30.48 -2.28
CA GLU A 364 3.05 31.61 -2.98
C GLU A 364 1.67 31.25 -3.51
N PHE A 365 0.72 32.17 -3.40
CA PHE A 365 -0.61 32.00 -3.96
C PHE A 365 -0.62 32.28 -5.45
N THR A 366 -0.84 31.24 -6.24
CA THR A 366 -0.88 31.30 -7.71
C THR A 366 -2.31 31.04 -8.19
N PRO A 367 -3.15 32.08 -8.42
CA PRO A 367 -4.52 31.90 -8.88
C PRO A 367 -4.54 31.49 -10.35
N THR A 368 -5.43 30.53 -10.66
CA THR A 368 -5.72 30.08 -12.03
C THR A 368 -7.21 29.79 -12.15
N GLU A 369 -7.77 29.82 -13.34
CA GLU A 369 -9.16 29.44 -13.60
C GLU A 369 -9.39 27.94 -13.39
N PHE A 370 -8.39 27.15 -13.77
CA PHE A 370 -8.35 25.69 -13.59
C PHE A 370 -6.93 25.22 -13.31
N ASP A 371 -6.81 24.06 -12.71
CA ASP A 371 -5.56 23.32 -12.58
C ASP A 371 -5.55 22.15 -13.58
N TRP A 372 -4.38 21.90 -14.17
CA TRP A 372 -4.15 20.70 -14.94
C TRP A 372 -3.99 19.52 -13.99
N ARG A 373 -4.68 18.40 -14.27
CA ARG A 373 -4.36 17.08 -13.74
C ARG A 373 -3.86 16.22 -14.91
N ILE A 374 -2.56 15.90 -14.90
CA ILE A 374 -1.95 15.04 -15.91
C ILE A 374 -1.70 13.67 -15.29
N GLY A 375 -2.39 12.65 -15.81
CA GLY A 375 -2.11 11.26 -15.48
C GLY A 375 -0.86 10.78 -16.21
N ILE A 376 0.11 10.25 -15.46
CA ILE A 376 1.35 9.68 -16.00
C ILE A 376 1.41 8.21 -15.62
N LEU A 377 1.62 7.34 -16.60
CA LEU A 377 1.82 5.91 -16.39
C LEU A 377 3.18 5.52 -16.97
N ASN A 378 4.09 5.02 -16.13
CA ASN A 378 5.43 4.58 -16.55
C ASN A 378 6.20 5.66 -17.33
N GLY A 379 6.08 6.92 -16.93
CA GLY A 379 6.75 8.05 -17.59
C GLY A 379 6.07 8.55 -18.87
N GLU A 380 4.91 8.01 -19.25
CA GLU A 380 4.15 8.44 -20.43
C GLU A 380 2.83 9.09 -20.02
N PRO A 381 2.40 10.21 -20.66
CA PRO A 381 1.10 10.81 -20.41
C PRO A 381 -0.04 9.84 -20.76
N LEU A 382 -0.96 9.63 -19.81
CA LEU A 382 -2.10 8.73 -19.95
C LEU A 382 -3.40 9.50 -20.21
N PHE A 383 -3.72 10.47 -19.35
CA PHE A 383 -4.91 11.32 -19.49
C PHE A 383 -4.60 12.76 -19.06
N ALA A 384 -5.45 13.69 -19.46
CA ALA A 384 -5.34 15.09 -19.08
C ALA A 384 -6.70 15.71 -18.80
N CYS A 385 -6.84 16.32 -17.61
CA CYS A 385 -8.05 17.00 -17.18
C CYS A 385 -7.77 18.46 -16.79
N LYS A 386 -8.73 19.33 -17.03
CA LYS A 386 -8.82 20.67 -16.47
C LYS A 386 -9.78 20.63 -15.30
N TYR A 387 -9.27 20.79 -14.10
CA TYR A 387 -10.06 20.87 -12.87
C TYR A 387 -10.33 22.34 -12.56
N TYR A 388 -11.55 22.81 -12.80
CA TYR A 388 -11.94 24.19 -12.54
C TYR A 388 -12.13 24.44 -11.06
N MET A 389 -11.84 25.67 -10.62
CA MET A 389 -12.06 26.06 -9.23
C MET A 389 -13.56 26.02 -8.90
N ALA A 390 -13.90 25.62 -7.67
CA ALA A 390 -15.26 25.67 -7.19
C ALA A 390 -15.79 27.11 -7.26
N LYS A 391 -17.03 27.29 -7.70
CA LYS A 391 -17.61 28.63 -7.94
C LYS A 391 -17.48 29.56 -6.73
N GLY A 392 -16.74 30.66 -6.89
CA GLY A 392 -16.47 31.64 -5.83
C GLY A 392 -15.39 31.18 -4.83
N HIS A 393 -14.62 30.15 -5.13
CA HIS A 393 -13.56 29.66 -4.28
C HIS A 393 -12.24 29.57 -5.04
N TRP A 394 -11.12 29.55 -4.31
CA TRP A 394 -9.77 29.46 -4.86
C TRP A 394 -9.24 28.02 -4.94
N GLN A 395 -10.05 27.04 -4.50
CA GLN A 395 -9.74 25.61 -4.51
C GLN A 395 -10.71 24.84 -5.41
N ILE A 396 -10.28 23.69 -5.90
CA ILE A 396 -11.11 22.76 -6.68
C ILE A 396 -12.20 22.15 -5.77
N TYR A 397 -11.84 21.78 -4.55
CA TYR A 397 -12.76 21.25 -3.54
C TYR A 397 -13.03 22.31 -2.47
N CYS A 398 -14.29 22.61 -2.23
CA CYS A 398 -14.72 23.49 -1.15
C CYS A 398 -15.52 22.67 -0.14
N HIS A 399 -15.01 22.59 1.08
CA HIS A 399 -15.65 21.90 2.19
C HIS A 399 -16.33 22.93 3.09
N TYR A 400 -17.63 22.74 3.34
CA TYR A 400 -18.40 23.60 4.24
C TYR A 400 -18.54 22.95 5.62
N ASP A 401 -18.64 23.75 6.67
CA ASP A 401 -18.86 23.27 8.06
C ASP A 401 -20.15 22.44 8.19
N SER A 402 -21.10 22.60 7.27
CA SER A 402 -22.32 21.79 7.16
C SER A 402 -22.11 20.35 6.68
N GLY A 403 -20.88 19.93 6.43
CA GLY A 403 -20.55 18.60 5.88
C GLY A 403 -20.81 18.44 4.39
N ARG A 404 -21.25 19.50 3.69
CA ARG A 404 -21.41 19.50 2.23
C ARG A 404 -20.07 19.86 1.56
N SER A 405 -19.75 19.15 0.48
CA SER A 405 -18.60 19.47 -0.37
C SER A 405 -19.10 19.92 -1.74
N ARG A 406 -18.46 20.92 -2.32
CA ARG A 406 -18.67 21.37 -3.69
C ARG A 406 -17.38 21.17 -4.46
N CYS A 407 -17.45 20.48 -5.60
CA CYS A 407 -16.35 20.35 -6.53
C CYS A 407 -16.55 21.27 -7.73
N GLY A 408 -15.46 21.76 -8.31
CA GLY A 408 -15.48 22.46 -9.59
C GLY A 408 -15.81 21.50 -10.74
N LEU A 409 -16.08 22.05 -11.91
CA LEU A 409 -16.27 21.26 -13.12
C LEU A 409 -14.94 20.61 -13.55
N VAL A 410 -15.03 19.46 -14.19
CA VAL A 410 -13.88 18.80 -14.80
C VAL A 410 -14.10 18.68 -16.30
N ASN A 411 -13.09 18.98 -17.08
CA ASN A 411 -13.10 18.82 -18.53
C ASN A 411 -11.87 17.99 -18.95
N THR A 412 -12.09 16.78 -19.42
CA THR A 412 -11.03 15.89 -19.92
C THR A 412 -10.80 16.15 -21.39
N ILE A 413 -9.57 16.33 -21.75
CA ILE A 413 -9.15 16.63 -23.13
C ILE A 413 -8.11 15.62 -23.63
N PRO A 414 -8.04 15.40 -24.95
CA PRO A 414 -6.99 14.57 -25.55
C PRO A 414 -5.59 15.13 -25.25
N ILE A 415 -4.62 14.24 -25.00
CA ILE A 415 -3.23 14.60 -24.65
C ILE A 415 -2.60 15.55 -25.67
N TYR A 416 -2.88 15.37 -26.98
CA TYR A 416 -2.32 16.23 -28.04
C TYR A 416 -2.81 17.69 -28.01
N GLN A 417 -3.86 18.00 -27.22
CA GLN A 417 -4.36 19.36 -27.01
C GLN A 417 -3.73 20.04 -25.77
N VAL A 418 -2.96 19.28 -24.97
CA VAL A 418 -2.27 19.85 -23.80
C VAL A 418 -1.00 20.57 -24.24
N PRO A 419 -0.71 21.77 -23.70
CA PRO A 419 0.55 22.44 -24.00
C PRO A 419 1.76 21.56 -23.70
N ARG A 420 2.70 21.47 -24.64
CA ARG A 420 3.86 20.58 -24.50
C ARG A 420 4.67 20.82 -23.23
N LYS A 421 4.82 22.09 -22.81
CA LYS A 421 5.48 22.45 -21.57
C LYS A 421 4.86 21.81 -20.34
N VAL A 422 3.53 21.65 -20.31
CA VAL A 422 2.81 20.97 -19.21
C VAL A 422 3.18 19.51 -19.20
N LEU A 423 3.12 18.82 -20.36
CA LEU A 423 3.45 17.39 -20.48
C LEU A 423 4.92 17.13 -20.15
N ASP A 424 5.84 17.88 -20.73
CA ASP A 424 7.28 17.69 -20.52
C ASP A 424 7.66 17.90 -19.04
N THR A 425 7.06 18.90 -18.39
CA THR A 425 7.29 19.17 -16.96
C THR A 425 6.73 18.05 -16.07
N ALA A 426 5.52 17.55 -16.37
CA ALA A 426 4.92 16.43 -15.64
C ALA A 426 5.75 15.14 -15.76
N VAL A 427 6.15 14.79 -16.99
CA VAL A 427 6.99 13.61 -17.27
C VAL A 427 8.35 13.73 -16.57
N LYS A 428 9.00 14.89 -16.67
CA LYS A 428 10.29 15.14 -15.99
C LYS A 428 10.15 14.92 -14.49
N ALA A 429 9.15 15.50 -13.86
CA ALA A 429 8.99 15.43 -12.41
C ALA A 429 8.69 14.00 -11.93
N THR A 430 7.79 13.28 -12.59
CA THR A 430 7.45 11.90 -12.21
C THR A 430 8.60 10.92 -12.44
N SER A 431 9.56 11.23 -13.33
CA SER A 431 10.75 10.38 -13.52
C SER A 431 11.62 10.24 -12.26
N PHE A 432 11.56 11.21 -11.34
CA PHE A 432 12.23 11.17 -10.03
C PHE A 432 11.41 10.44 -8.95
N ILE A 433 10.12 10.21 -9.19
CA ILE A 433 9.25 9.46 -8.28
C ILE A 433 9.37 7.96 -8.56
N GLY A 434 9.08 7.53 -9.80
CA GLY A 434 9.11 6.12 -10.14
C GLY A 434 8.48 5.81 -11.50
N LYS A 435 8.09 4.54 -11.68
CA LYS A 435 7.48 4.03 -12.92
C LYS A 435 6.02 3.60 -12.73
N GLY A 436 5.37 4.10 -11.68
CA GLY A 436 3.97 3.80 -11.35
C GLY A 436 2.96 4.62 -12.14
N LEU A 437 1.79 4.78 -11.55
CA LEU A 437 0.70 5.63 -12.02
C LEU A 437 0.63 6.88 -11.14
N TYR A 438 0.76 8.05 -11.72
CA TYR A 438 0.80 9.31 -10.99
C TYR A 438 -0.18 10.32 -11.56
N GLY A 439 -0.75 11.16 -10.68
CA GLY A 439 -1.52 12.35 -11.05
C GLY A 439 -0.73 13.60 -10.70
N VAL A 440 -0.37 14.40 -11.70
CA VAL A 440 0.40 15.63 -11.52
C VAL A 440 -0.52 16.81 -11.58
N ASP A 441 -0.67 17.54 -10.45
CA ASP A 441 -1.43 18.79 -10.38
C ASP A 441 -0.54 19.97 -10.75
N MET A 442 -0.97 20.74 -11.72
CA MET A 442 -0.15 21.79 -12.30
C MET A 442 -0.94 23.06 -12.57
N LYS A 443 -0.26 24.19 -12.44
CA LYS A 443 -0.76 25.49 -12.87
C LYS A 443 0.04 26.01 -14.06
N MET A 444 -0.62 26.74 -14.93
CA MET A 444 0.07 27.42 -16.03
C MET A 444 -0.20 28.92 -15.95
N VAL A 445 0.85 29.68 -15.70
CA VAL A 445 0.80 31.14 -15.57
C VAL A 445 1.92 31.76 -16.40
N ASN A 446 1.62 32.75 -17.20
CA ASN A 446 2.60 33.45 -18.06
C ASN A 446 3.47 32.49 -18.86
N ASP A 447 2.86 31.48 -19.49
CA ASP A 447 3.53 30.44 -20.28
C ASP A 447 4.53 29.56 -19.51
N ARG A 448 4.48 29.58 -18.17
CA ARG A 448 5.28 28.73 -17.26
C ARG A 448 4.37 27.67 -16.63
N ALA A 449 4.66 26.40 -16.91
CA ALA A 449 4.01 25.25 -16.28
C ALA A 449 4.69 24.96 -14.93
N MET A 450 3.94 24.99 -13.84
CA MET A 450 4.44 24.79 -12.47
C MET A 450 3.70 23.64 -11.80
N ILE A 451 4.44 22.76 -11.12
CA ILE A 451 3.88 21.63 -10.37
C ILE A 451 3.42 22.10 -9.00
N ILE A 452 2.20 21.76 -8.65
CA ILE A 452 1.63 21.99 -7.32
C ILE A 452 1.82 20.78 -6.43
N GLU A 453 1.56 19.56 -7.00
CA GLU A 453 1.59 18.30 -6.28
C GLU A 453 1.74 17.12 -7.26
N ILE A 454 2.33 16.03 -6.78
CA ILE A 454 2.31 14.72 -7.46
C ILE A 454 1.61 13.73 -6.53
N ASN A 455 0.56 13.09 -7.04
CA ASN A 455 -0.23 12.10 -6.31
C ASN A 455 0.13 10.70 -6.80
N ASP A 456 0.40 9.77 -5.89
CA ASP A 456 0.71 8.36 -6.17
C ASP A 456 -0.52 7.55 -6.58
N ASN A 457 -1.67 7.86 -6.02
CA ASN A 457 -2.95 7.16 -6.27
C ASN A 457 -3.97 8.14 -6.87
N PRO A 458 -3.79 8.57 -8.14
CA PRO A 458 -4.64 9.58 -8.74
C PRO A 458 -6.07 9.10 -8.90
N SER A 459 -7.00 10.04 -8.86
CA SER A 459 -8.41 9.75 -9.19
C SER A 459 -8.52 9.19 -10.60
N ILE A 460 -9.31 8.14 -10.74
CA ILE A 460 -9.78 7.58 -12.01
C ILE A 460 -11.27 7.29 -11.83
N ASP A 461 -12.09 8.24 -12.24
CA ASP A 461 -13.54 8.14 -12.19
C ASP A 461 -14.11 7.92 -13.60
N HIS A 462 -15.05 6.98 -13.70
CA HIS A 462 -15.76 6.74 -14.95
C HIS A 462 -16.56 7.97 -15.37
N GLY A 463 -16.39 8.40 -16.61
CA GLY A 463 -16.98 9.60 -17.17
C GLY A 463 -16.18 10.89 -16.91
N ILE A 464 -15.04 10.79 -16.18
CA ILE A 464 -14.12 11.90 -15.92
C ILE A 464 -12.76 11.59 -16.53
N GLU A 465 -11.86 10.93 -15.84
CA GLU A 465 -10.50 10.67 -16.34
C GLU A 465 -10.48 9.72 -17.55
N ASP A 466 -11.45 8.82 -17.62
CA ASP A 466 -11.60 7.91 -18.77
C ASP A 466 -12.44 8.50 -19.93
N ALA A 467 -12.99 9.72 -19.81
CA ALA A 467 -13.93 10.27 -20.78
C ALA A 467 -13.40 10.31 -22.22
N VAL A 468 -12.09 10.47 -22.43
CA VAL A 468 -11.46 10.51 -23.76
C VAL A 468 -11.01 9.13 -24.21
N LEU A 469 -10.40 8.34 -23.33
CA LEU A 469 -9.82 7.03 -23.65
C LEU A 469 -10.82 5.87 -23.50
N GLY A 470 -11.86 6.02 -22.70
CA GLY A 470 -12.79 4.93 -22.40
C GLY A 470 -12.09 3.69 -21.83
N ASP A 471 -12.40 2.52 -22.39
CA ASP A 471 -11.80 1.24 -21.99
C ASP A 471 -10.26 1.20 -22.21
N ASP A 472 -9.70 2.00 -23.13
CA ASP A 472 -8.26 2.02 -23.45
C ASP A 472 -7.42 2.52 -22.25
N LEU A 473 -7.98 3.39 -21.39
CA LEU A 473 -7.31 3.81 -20.16
C LEU A 473 -7.01 2.59 -19.26
N TYR A 474 -8.02 1.77 -18.99
CA TYR A 474 -7.89 0.56 -18.16
C TYR A 474 -7.00 -0.49 -18.83
N TYR A 475 -7.13 -0.66 -20.16
CA TYR A 475 -6.27 -1.55 -20.94
C TYR A 475 -4.79 -1.20 -20.78
N ARG A 476 -4.41 0.08 -20.86
CA ARG A 476 -3.02 0.54 -20.69
C ARG A 476 -2.50 0.26 -19.29
N ILE A 477 -3.29 0.53 -18.24
CA ILE A 477 -2.91 0.24 -16.86
C ILE A 477 -2.68 -1.26 -16.66
N LEU A 478 -3.63 -2.10 -17.07
CA LEU A 478 -3.54 -3.55 -16.94
C LEU A 478 -2.37 -4.14 -17.75
N ASN A 479 -2.13 -3.63 -18.96
CA ASN A 479 -1.00 -4.05 -19.78
C ASN A 479 0.34 -3.64 -19.16
N HIS A 480 0.40 -2.51 -18.44
CA HIS A 480 1.60 -2.11 -17.70
C HIS A 480 1.91 -3.10 -16.57
N PHE A 481 0.92 -3.56 -15.82
CA PHE A 481 1.12 -4.66 -14.85
C PHE A 481 1.72 -5.90 -15.51
N GLY A 482 1.17 -6.33 -16.65
CA GLY A 482 1.69 -7.47 -17.39
C GLY A 482 3.14 -7.29 -17.80
N ARG A 483 3.52 -6.12 -18.33
CA ARG A 483 4.91 -5.81 -18.70
C ARG A 483 5.85 -5.84 -17.52
N MET A 484 5.43 -5.32 -16.35
CA MET A 484 6.26 -5.36 -15.15
C MET A 484 6.45 -6.77 -14.63
N LEU A 485 5.44 -7.63 -14.75
CA LEU A 485 5.54 -9.06 -14.41
C LEU A 485 6.46 -9.80 -15.36
N ASP A 486 6.32 -9.57 -16.67
CA ASP A 486 7.18 -10.17 -17.69
C ASP A 486 8.68 -9.81 -17.45
N MET A 487 8.98 -8.56 -17.07
CA MET A 487 10.35 -8.11 -16.75
C MET A 487 10.94 -8.71 -15.46
N LYS A 488 10.10 -9.23 -14.55
CA LYS A 488 10.57 -9.90 -13.32
C LYS A 488 11.00 -11.35 -13.56
N HIS A 489 10.56 -11.96 -14.61
CA HIS A 489 10.89 -13.34 -14.97
C HIS A 489 12.20 -13.47 -15.79
N PHE A 490 12.90 -12.35 -15.99
CA PHE A 490 14.25 -12.24 -16.54
C PHE A 490 15.22 -11.65 -15.50
#